data_ac3885f4c87856f92547d96ae0d7e619
#
_entry.id   ac3885f4c87856f92547d96ae0d7e619
#
_cell.length_a   1.000
_cell.length_b   1.000
_cell.length_c   1.000
_cell.angle_alpha   90.00
_cell.angle_beta   90.00
_cell.angle_gamma   90.00
#
_symmetry.space_group_name_H-M   'P 1'
#
loop_
_entity.id
_entity.type
_entity.pdbx_description
1 polymer ?
#
loop_
_entity_poly.entity_id
_entity_poly.type
_entity_poly.pdbx_seq_one_letter_code
_entity_poly.pdbx_strand_id
1 'polypeptide(L)'
;MPVELQLLTLSDQVILWEMLYYAIYAPKGKKPPSRAILEEADIARYAENWGQESDMGYKALEDGVIVGAAWLRLSRGYGFVAEDIPELTIAVLPDHRGRGIGTSLLTRLIDTAAQSFQGISLSVVGENPVMDLYRRLGFEIVRPDGASFTMVLRFKK
;
A
#
# COMPACT_ATOMS: atom_id res chain seq x y z
N MET A 1 18.90 10.06 8.70
CA MET A 1 19.14 10.36 7.27
C MET A 1 17.81 10.68 6.61
N PRO A 2 17.76 11.72 5.80
CA PRO A 2 16.51 12.04 5.10
C PRO A 2 16.18 10.97 4.07
N VAL A 3 14.89 10.79 3.87
CA VAL A 3 14.35 9.84 2.89
C VAL A 3 13.86 10.63 1.68
N GLU A 4 14.27 10.20 0.50
CA GLU A 4 13.82 10.80 -0.75
C GLU A 4 12.65 10.00 -1.31
N LEU A 5 11.59 10.66 -1.75
CA LEU A 5 10.46 10.02 -2.40
C LEU A 5 10.55 10.24 -3.91
N GLN A 6 10.39 9.16 -4.67
CA GLN A 6 10.41 9.21 -6.13
C GLN A 6 9.19 8.46 -6.68
N LEU A 7 8.67 8.93 -7.80
CA LEU A 7 7.59 8.23 -8.49
C LEU A 7 8.05 6.83 -8.90
N LEU A 8 7.17 5.86 -8.74
CA LEU A 8 7.40 4.52 -9.27
C LEU A 8 7.30 4.57 -10.79
N THR A 9 8.20 3.86 -11.45
CA THR A 9 8.27 3.77 -12.91
C THR A 9 8.00 2.35 -13.35
N LEU A 10 7.85 2.15 -14.66
CA LEU A 10 7.64 0.81 -15.22
C LEU A 10 8.78 -0.15 -14.86
N SER A 11 10.00 0.36 -14.74
CA SER A 11 11.15 -0.48 -14.39
C SER A 11 11.19 -0.91 -12.93
N ASP A 12 10.28 -0.40 -12.10
CA ASP A 12 10.25 -0.72 -10.66
C ASP A 12 9.43 -1.98 -10.33
N GLN A 13 9.02 -2.75 -11.32
CA GLN A 13 8.19 -3.93 -11.09
C GLN A 13 8.83 -4.93 -10.12
N VAL A 14 10.12 -5.16 -10.23
CA VAL A 14 10.83 -6.08 -9.33
C VAL A 14 10.73 -5.59 -7.88
N ILE A 15 10.83 -4.27 -7.69
CA ILE A 15 10.72 -3.66 -6.37
C ILE A 15 9.31 -3.85 -5.79
N LEU A 16 8.27 -3.74 -6.63
CA LEU A 16 6.91 -3.93 -6.15
C LEU A 16 6.68 -5.35 -5.63
N TRP A 17 7.22 -6.37 -6.29
CA TRP A 17 7.11 -7.74 -5.82
C TRP A 17 7.75 -7.90 -4.43
N GLU A 18 8.93 -7.33 -4.24
CA GLU A 18 9.61 -7.39 -2.94
C GLU A 18 8.81 -6.65 -1.88
N MET A 19 8.35 -5.45 -2.19
CA MET A 19 7.56 -4.66 -1.24
C MET A 19 6.22 -5.31 -0.93
N LEU A 20 5.59 -5.94 -1.93
CA LEU A 20 4.33 -6.65 -1.72
C LEU A 20 4.48 -7.73 -0.65
N TYR A 21 5.58 -8.46 -0.66
CA TYR A 21 5.83 -9.46 0.36
C TYR A 21 5.81 -8.82 1.77
N TYR A 22 6.48 -7.68 1.93
CA TYR A 22 6.53 -6.99 3.22
C TYR A 22 5.24 -6.24 3.56
N ALA A 23 4.35 -6.03 2.59
CA ALA A 23 3.04 -5.44 2.84
C ALA A 23 2.09 -6.44 3.51
N ILE A 24 2.38 -7.73 3.41
CA ILE A 24 1.57 -8.76 4.05
C ILE A 24 1.85 -8.73 5.55
N TYR A 25 0.80 -8.50 6.34
CA TYR A 25 0.96 -8.37 7.79
C TYR A 25 1.36 -9.71 8.41
N ALA A 26 2.45 -9.71 9.16
CA ALA A 26 2.87 -10.84 9.98
C ALA A 26 2.85 -10.41 11.45
N PRO A 27 1.95 -10.98 12.27
CA PRO A 27 1.89 -10.62 13.69
C PRO A 27 3.20 -10.90 14.39
N LYS A 28 3.54 -10.07 15.38
CA LYS A 28 4.75 -10.23 16.15
C LYS A 28 4.77 -11.60 16.82
N GLY A 29 5.89 -12.30 16.71
CA GLY A 29 6.06 -13.62 17.29
C GLY A 29 5.60 -14.78 16.42
N LYS A 30 5.00 -14.49 15.26
CA LYS A 30 4.60 -15.50 14.28
C LYS A 30 5.53 -15.46 13.08
N LYS A 31 5.71 -16.64 12.46
CA LYS A 31 6.54 -16.70 11.25
C LYS A 31 5.87 -15.95 10.11
N PRO A 32 6.65 -15.15 9.35
CA PRO A 32 6.11 -14.58 8.13
C PRO A 32 5.77 -15.68 7.13
N PRO A 33 4.86 -15.43 6.18
CA PRO A 33 4.52 -16.44 5.17
C PRO A 33 5.71 -16.73 4.27
N SER A 34 5.67 -17.90 3.62
CA SER A 34 6.64 -18.22 2.57
C SER A 34 6.51 -17.23 1.41
N ARG A 35 7.61 -16.96 0.73
CA ARG A 35 7.59 -16.10 -0.46
C ARG A 35 6.71 -16.67 -1.58
N ALA A 36 6.41 -17.97 -1.55
CA ALA A 36 5.49 -18.57 -2.49
C ALA A 36 4.09 -17.97 -2.43
N ILE A 37 3.74 -17.26 -1.35
CA ILE A 37 2.45 -16.58 -1.26
C ILE A 37 2.26 -15.55 -2.39
N LEU A 38 3.36 -15.01 -2.91
CA LEU A 38 3.31 -14.05 -4.03
C LEU A 38 2.80 -14.67 -5.33
N GLU A 39 2.79 -16.00 -5.43
CA GLU A 39 2.29 -16.70 -6.61
C GLU A 39 0.78 -16.90 -6.57
N GLU A 40 0.13 -16.67 -5.43
CA GLU A 40 -1.33 -16.76 -5.33
C GLU A 40 -1.96 -15.57 -6.06
N ALA A 41 -2.96 -15.87 -6.90
CA ALA A 41 -3.58 -14.86 -7.76
C ALA A 41 -4.12 -13.66 -6.97
N ASP A 42 -4.69 -13.90 -5.80
CA ASP A 42 -5.27 -12.83 -4.98
C ASP A 42 -4.21 -11.90 -4.39
N ILE A 43 -2.97 -12.35 -4.31
CA ILE A 43 -1.86 -11.53 -3.84
C ILE A 43 -1.12 -10.93 -5.05
N ALA A 44 -0.83 -11.75 -6.04
CA ALA A 44 -0.07 -11.32 -7.22
C ALA A 44 -0.69 -10.12 -7.93
N ARG A 45 -2.02 -10.01 -7.89
CA ARG A 45 -2.74 -8.91 -8.59
C ARG A 45 -2.27 -7.52 -8.17
N TYR A 46 -1.72 -7.39 -6.98
CA TYR A 46 -1.26 -6.09 -6.48
C TYR A 46 0.02 -5.61 -7.15
N ALA A 47 0.78 -6.51 -7.77
CA ALA A 47 2.07 -6.16 -8.39
C ALA A 47 2.19 -6.58 -9.86
N GLU A 48 1.46 -7.65 -10.29
CA GLU A 48 1.66 -8.16 -11.64
C GLU A 48 1.23 -7.15 -12.71
N ASN A 49 1.94 -7.16 -13.83
CA ASN A 49 1.64 -6.28 -14.96
C ASN A 49 1.67 -4.80 -14.57
N TRP A 50 2.57 -4.41 -13.70
CA TRP A 50 2.72 -3.02 -13.27
C TRP A 50 2.97 -2.12 -14.48
N GLY A 51 2.34 -0.94 -14.46
CA GLY A 51 2.49 0.04 -15.52
C GLY A 51 1.20 0.26 -16.32
N GLN A 52 0.05 -0.20 -15.80
CA GLN A 52 -1.22 0.12 -16.41
C GLN A 52 -1.48 1.63 -16.31
N GLU A 53 -2.35 2.13 -17.16
CA GLU A 53 -2.56 3.58 -17.32
C GLU A 53 -2.83 4.32 -16.00
N SER A 54 -3.62 3.72 -15.11
CA SER A 54 -3.99 4.38 -13.85
C SER A 54 -3.14 3.96 -12.66
N ASP A 55 -2.12 3.12 -12.87
CA ASP A 55 -1.21 2.74 -11.79
C ASP A 55 -0.39 3.95 -11.36
N MET A 56 -0.27 4.17 -10.05
CA MET A 56 0.57 5.23 -9.52
C MET A 56 1.12 4.88 -8.16
N GLY A 57 2.27 5.42 -7.84
CA GLY A 57 2.86 5.21 -6.54
C GLY A 57 4.20 5.89 -6.39
N TYR A 58 4.73 5.75 -5.18
CA TYR A 58 6.02 6.31 -4.79
C TYR A 58 6.88 5.26 -4.12
N LYS A 59 8.18 5.38 -4.30
CA LYS A 59 9.17 4.62 -3.55
C LYS A 59 9.95 5.56 -2.66
N ALA A 60 10.40 5.06 -1.52
CA ALA A 60 11.21 5.82 -0.57
C ALA A 60 12.63 5.28 -0.61
N LEU A 61 13.60 6.19 -0.76
CA LEU A 61 15.02 5.82 -0.80
C LEU A 61 15.76 6.48 0.36
N GLU A 62 16.64 5.73 0.98
CA GLU A 62 17.57 6.23 2.00
C GLU A 62 18.97 5.88 1.52
N ASP A 63 19.80 6.89 1.30
CA ASP A 63 21.15 6.71 0.74
C ASP A 63 21.16 5.89 -0.56
N GLY A 64 20.16 6.12 -1.41
CA GLY A 64 20.05 5.43 -2.70
C GLY A 64 19.47 4.03 -2.62
N VAL A 65 19.13 3.54 -1.42
CA VAL A 65 18.56 2.22 -1.22
C VAL A 65 17.06 2.33 -0.99
N ILE A 66 16.27 1.50 -1.68
CA ILE A 66 14.82 1.52 -1.52
C ILE A 66 14.45 0.86 -0.21
N VAL A 67 13.72 1.60 0.64
CA VAL A 67 13.32 1.14 1.98
C VAL A 67 11.81 1.06 2.15
N GLY A 68 11.03 1.49 1.17
CA GLY A 68 9.58 1.39 1.23
C GLY A 68 8.94 1.79 -0.09
N ALA A 69 7.65 1.50 -0.22
CA ALA A 69 6.86 1.90 -1.38
C ALA A 69 5.38 1.91 -1.01
N ALA A 70 4.63 2.76 -1.69
CA ALA A 70 3.18 2.79 -1.59
C ALA A 70 2.63 3.02 -2.98
N TRP A 71 1.61 2.24 -3.36
CA TRP A 71 1.07 2.36 -4.71
C TRP A 71 -0.42 2.07 -4.75
N LEU A 72 -1.04 2.55 -5.82
CA LEU A 72 -2.47 2.41 -6.08
C LEU A 72 -2.70 1.69 -7.40
N ARG A 73 -3.70 0.81 -7.41
CA ARG A 73 -4.15 0.13 -8.63
C ARG A 73 -5.67 0.02 -8.62
N LEU A 74 -6.26 0.15 -9.77
CA LEU A 74 -7.68 -0.20 -9.98
C LEU A 74 -7.74 -1.72 -10.12
N SER A 75 -8.14 -2.39 -9.05
CA SER A 75 -8.12 -3.85 -8.96
C SER A 75 -9.27 -4.31 -8.08
N ARG A 76 -9.77 -5.51 -8.35
CA ARG A 76 -10.80 -6.12 -7.51
C ARG A 76 -10.16 -6.99 -6.43
N GLY A 77 -9.26 -6.39 -5.66
CA GLY A 77 -8.59 -7.05 -4.56
C GLY A 77 -9.42 -7.10 -3.28
N TYR A 78 -8.75 -7.42 -2.18
CA TYR A 78 -9.43 -7.57 -0.88
C TYR A 78 -10.13 -6.31 -0.41
N GLY A 79 -9.61 -5.14 -0.76
CA GLY A 79 -10.17 -3.85 -0.36
C GLY A 79 -11.03 -3.19 -1.42
N PHE A 80 -11.50 -3.93 -2.40
CA PHE A 80 -12.30 -3.38 -3.50
C PHE A 80 -13.61 -2.77 -3.00
N VAL A 81 -13.91 -1.54 -3.42
CA VAL A 81 -15.19 -0.87 -3.11
C VAL A 81 -15.91 -0.37 -4.35
N ALA A 82 -15.18 0.04 -5.40
CA ALA A 82 -15.78 0.54 -6.64
C ALA A 82 -14.76 0.49 -7.76
N GLU A 83 -15.25 0.44 -9.00
CA GLU A 83 -14.38 0.31 -10.18
C GLU A 83 -13.45 1.50 -10.38
N ASP A 84 -13.83 2.68 -9.88
CA ASP A 84 -13.07 3.92 -10.06
C ASP A 84 -12.32 4.37 -8.80
N ILE A 85 -12.29 3.54 -7.77
CA ILE A 85 -11.53 3.82 -6.55
C ILE A 85 -10.37 2.83 -6.48
N PRO A 86 -9.12 3.31 -6.62
CA PRO A 86 -7.97 2.41 -6.56
C PRO A 86 -7.71 1.92 -5.15
N GLU A 87 -7.11 0.74 -5.08
CA GLU A 87 -6.75 0.12 -3.83
C GLU A 87 -5.28 0.37 -3.50
N LEU A 88 -5.01 0.69 -2.24
CA LEU A 88 -3.68 1.01 -1.72
C LEU A 88 -2.95 -0.23 -1.26
N THR A 89 -1.67 -0.31 -1.62
CA THR A 89 -0.70 -1.22 -1.00
C THR A 89 0.47 -0.38 -0.50
N ILE A 90 0.95 -0.68 0.70
CA ILE A 90 2.11 0.03 1.27
C ILE A 90 2.97 -0.94 2.05
N ALA A 91 4.28 -0.74 1.97
CA ALA A 91 5.24 -1.48 2.76
C ALA A 91 6.44 -0.60 3.09
N VAL A 92 6.99 -0.81 4.29
CA VAL A 92 8.28 -0.27 4.70
C VAL A 92 9.08 -1.48 5.18
N LEU A 93 10.34 -1.58 4.76
CA LEU A 93 11.20 -2.69 5.18
C LEU A 93 11.28 -2.74 6.71
N PRO A 94 11.30 -3.94 7.31
CA PRO A 94 11.23 -4.08 8.77
C PRO A 94 12.22 -3.21 9.55
N ASP A 95 13.48 -3.14 9.10
CA ASP A 95 14.52 -2.40 9.80
C ASP A 95 14.36 -0.88 9.71
N HIS A 96 13.43 -0.41 8.90
CA HIS A 96 13.20 1.01 8.67
C HIS A 96 11.85 1.49 9.19
N ARG A 97 11.10 0.63 9.86
CA ARG A 97 9.79 0.97 10.43
C ARG A 97 9.93 1.87 11.66
N GLY A 98 8.85 2.59 11.98
CA GLY A 98 8.82 3.46 13.14
C GLY A 98 9.58 4.77 12.97
N ARG A 99 9.88 5.17 11.73
CA ARG A 99 10.65 6.38 11.42
C ARG A 99 9.88 7.39 10.57
N GLY A 100 8.56 7.17 10.40
CA GLY A 100 7.73 8.09 9.65
C GLY A 100 7.77 7.92 8.13
N ILE A 101 8.45 6.89 7.62
CA ILE A 101 8.56 6.66 6.17
C ILE A 101 7.18 6.35 5.57
N GLY A 102 6.41 5.47 6.22
CA GLY A 102 5.06 5.15 5.77
C GLY A 102 4.15 6.36 5.72
N THR A 103 4.23 7.22 6.75
CA THR A 103 3.44 8.46 6.79
C THR A 103 3.81 9.37 5.63
N SER A 104 5.11 9.52 5.34
CA SER A 104 5.58 10.35 4.23
C SER A 104 5.09 9.83 2.88
N LEU A 105 5.19 8.51 2.68
CA LEU A 105 4.71 7.86 1.45
C LEU A 105 3.20 8.07 1.27
N LEU A 106 2.42 7.84 2.32
CA LEU A 106 0.98 7.98 2.26
C LEU A 106 0.55 9.41 2.01
N THR A 107 1.16 10.36 2.70
CA THR A 107 0.82 11.78 2.54
C THR A 107 1.06 12.23 1.09
N ARG A 108 2.21 11.87 0.53
CA ARG A 108 2.52 12.23 -0.86
C ARG A 108 1.56 11.55 -1.83
N LEU A 109 1.29 10.25 -1.62
CA LEU A 109 0.42 9.51 -2.52
C LEU A 109 -1.01 10.02 -2.46
N ILE A 110 -1.52 10.32 -1.27
CA ILE A 110 -2.87 10.87 -1.10
C ILE A 110 -3.00 12.20 -1.85
N ASP A 111 -2.02 13.10 -1.71
CA ASP A 111 -2.05 14.39 -2.39
C ASP A 111 -2.08 14.22 -3.91
N THR A 112 -1.29 13.30 -4.43
CA THR A 112 -1.25 13.05 -5.87
C THR A 112 -2.55 12.41 -6.35
N ALA A 113 -3.06 11.43 -5.61
CA ALA A 113 -4.28 10.69 -5.97
C ALA A 113 -5.50 11.59 -5.98
N ALA A 114 -5.56 12.58 -5.10
CA ALA A 114 -6.69 13.49 -5.01
C ALA A 114 -6.92 14.28 -6.29
N GLN A 115 -5.91 14.39 -7.15
CA GLN A 115 -6.02 15.08 -8.42
C GLN A 115 -6.65 14.23 -9.52
N SER A 116 -6.67 12.90 -9.33
CA SER A 116 -7.09 11.95 -10.38
C SER A 116 -8.24 11.04 -9.96
N PHE A 117 -8.43 10.82 -8.67
CA PHE A 117 -9.42 9.87 -8.16
C PHE A 117 -10.35 10.51 -7.15
N GLN A 118 -11.47 9.85 -6.86
CA GLN A 118 -12.43 10.32 -5.88
C GLN A 118 -12.18 9.76 -4.48
N GLY A 119 -11.30 8.79 -4.37
CA GLY A 119 -10.96 8.18 -3.11
C GLY A 119 -9.92 7.11 -3.26
N ILE A 120 -9.57 6.49 -2.14
CA ILE A 120 -8.63 5.39 -2.05
C ILE A 120 -9.23 4.35 -1.12
N SER A 121 -9.15 3.07 -1.47
CA SER A 121 -9.56 1.99 -0.59
C SER A 121 -8.36 1.16 -0.17
N LEU A 122 -8.53 0.37 0.88
CA LEU A 122 -7.52 -0.57 1.34
C LEU A 122 -8.17 -1.70 2.13
N SER A 123 -7.41 -2.78 2.29
CA SER A 123 -7.75 -3.87 3.20
C SER A 123 -6.66 -3.93 4.27
N VAL A 124 -7.06 -4.03 5.53
CA VAL A 124 -6.11 -4.07 6.65
C VAL A 124 -6.55 -5.10 7.68
N VAL A 125 -5.60 -5.91 8.18
CA VAL A 125 -5.86 -6.84 9.27
C VAL A 125 -6.12 -6.03 10.54
N GLY A 126 -7.19 -6.34 11.27
CA GLY A 126 -7.60 -5.54 12.43
C GLY A 126 -6.57 -5.43 13.53
N GLU A 127 -5.68 -6.42 13.67
CA GLU A 127 -4.59 -6.40 14.65
C GLU A 127 -3.42 -5.52 14.23
N ASN A 128 -3.36 -5.10 12.97
CA ASN A 128 -2.23 -4.34 12.45
C ASN A 128 -2.27 -2.90 13.00
N PRO A 129 -1.22 -2.46 13.73
CA PRO A 129 -1.19 -1.11 14.30
C PRO A 129 -1.28 0.01 13.27
N VAL A 130 -0.95 -0.25 12.00
CA VAL A 130 -1.04 0.76 10.95
C VAL A 130 -2.45 1.28 10.76
N MET A 131 -3.44 0.54 11.24
CA MET A 131 -4.84 0.97 11.16
C MET A 131 -5.07 2.32 11.83
N ASP A 132 -4.35 2.62 12.92
CA ASP A 132 -4.45 3.92 13.59
C ASP A 132 -3.94 5.05 12.68
N LEU A 133 -2.89 4.80 11.92
CA LEU A 133 -2.38 5.78 10.95
C LEU A 133 -3.43 6.05 9.87
N TYR A 134 -4.06 5.01 9.36
CA TYR A 134 -5.10 5.18 8.34
C TYR A 134 -6.25 6.04 8.87
N ARG A 135 -6.69 5.77 10.10
CA ARG A 135 -7.77 6.58 10.71
C ARG A 135 -7.37 8.04 10.85
N ARG A 136 -6.14 8.30 11.27
CA ARG A 136 -5.65 9.69 11.41
C ARG A 136 -5.60 10.42 10.08
N LEU A 137 -5.39 9.69 8.99
CA LEU A 137 -5.37 10.28 7.65
C LEU A 137 -6.76 10.43 7.03
N GLY A 138 -7.79 9.96 7.72
CA GLY A 138 -9.17 10.16 7.28
C GLY A 138 -9.85 8.92 6.69
N PHE A 139 -9.18 7.78 6.69
CA PHE A 139 -9.81 6.54 6.24
C PHE A 139 -10.86 6.08 7.25
N GLU A 140 -11.97 5.59 6.74
CA GLU A 140 -13.07 5.07 7.56
C GLU A 140 -13.35 3.62 7.19
N ILE A 141 -13.73 2.81 8.19
CA ILE A 141 -14.11 1.43 7.96
C ILE A 141 -15.47 1.41 7.25
N VAL A 142 -15.55 0.70 6.12
CA VAL A 142 -16.82 0.54 5.40
C VAL A 142 -17.41 -0.86 5.54
N ARG A 143 -16.59 -1.87 5.81
CA ARG A 143 -17.09 -3.20 6.11
C ARG A 143 -16.02 -4.08 6.74
N PRO A 144 -16.43 -5.09 7.56
CA PRO A 144 -15.50 -6.14 7.98
C PRO A 144 -15.36 -7.19 6.89
N ASP A 145 -14.24 -7.92 6.92
CA ASP A 145 -13.97 -9.03 6.01
C ASP A 145 -13.13 -10.06 6.76
N GLY A 146 -13.78 -10.96 7.50
CA GLY A 146 -13.07 -11.88 8.38
C GLY A 146 -12.31 -11.12 9.46
N ALA A 147 -11.01 -11.38 9.57
CA ALA A 147 -10.14 -10.69 10.52
C ALA A 147 -9.68 -9.31 10.02
N SER A 148 -10.07 -8.95 8.80
CA SER A 148 -9.66 -7.71 8.15
C SER A 148 -10.81 -6.72 8.08
N PHE A 149 -10.47 -5.48 7.73
CA PHE A 149 -11.44 -4.43 7.46
C PHE A 149 -11.12 -3.77 6.14
N THR A 150 -12.17 -3.43 5.39
CA THR A 150 -12.04 -2.57 4.22
C THR A 150 -12.25 -1.13 4.66
N MET A 151 -11.32 -0.25 4.29
CA MET A 151 -11.39 1.16 4.64
C MET A 151 -11.35 2.02 3.39
N VAL A 152 -11.92 3.19 3.46
CA VAL A 152 -11.98 4.14 2.34
C VAL A 152 -11.66 5.54 2.82
N LEU A 153 -10.84 6.24 2.06
CA LEU A 153 -10.65 7.67 2.18
C LEU A 153 -11.34 8.31 0.97
N ARG A 154 -12.32 9.17 1.20
CA ARG A 154 -13.01 9.88 0.12
C ARG A 154 -12.52 11.31 0.07
N PHE A 155 -12.17 11.76 -1.13
CA PHE A 155 -11.69 13.13 -1.31
C PHE A 155 -12.89 14.07 -1.42
N LYS A 156 -12.76 15.21 -0.76
CA LYS A 156 -13.79 16.26 -0.86
C LYS A 156 -13.61 17.03 -2.15
N LYS A 157 -14.71 17.35 -2.77
CA LYS A 157 -14.71 18.18 -3.98
C LYS A 157 -15.38 19.52 -3.72
#